data_580fb6df09e701f5ed82078588edc6cf
#
_entry.id   580fb6df09e701f5ed82078588edc6cf
#
_cell.length_a   1.000
_cell.length_b   1.000
_cell.length_c   1.000
_cell.angle_alpha   90.00
_cell.angle_beta   90.00
_cell.angle_gamma   90.00
#
_symmetry.space_group_name_H-M   'P 1'
#
loop_
_entity.id
_entity.type
_entity.pdbx_description
1 polymer ?
#
loop_
_entity_poly.entity_id
_entity_poly.type
_entity_poly.pdbx_seq_one_letter_code
_entity_poly.pdbx_strand_id
1 'polypeptide(L)'
;MIEMVDVDVNCERVTLEMSDGYDICIMAWKGNTGANALVISHGMKEYALRYDEVVRFFAQRGFAVFAYDHRGHGVEAKGRGELGFLAEKNGFCRVVEDLCEVVRYVKGRCPSGTLALLGHSFGSFVVQGYIERYGSEIDVCLLSGSAGPRPLLVGASKCLAWMLRRVCGKRSRLAFMEWAVFGNYNRRIESPKSKNSWLCSDEDVVARYDSDELCTFVPTVGFFYDMFCGMTMVQKKENMKNIPKELPVFLFSGTEDPVGGYGTSLRELYDCYREAGIENVELKLYDGGRHEMLNEKCKFDVCEDMLKFIAGRV
;
A
#
# COMPACT_ATOMS: atom_id res chain seq x y z
N MET A 1 -19.94 -2.38 22.84
CA MET A 1 -20.42 -3.08 21.63
C MET A 1 -21.10 -2.03 20.79
N ILE A 2 -20.48 -1.60 19.72
CA ILE A 2 -21.11 -0.73 18.72
C ILE A 2 -21.89 -1.69 17.82
N GLU A 3 -23.22 -1.62 17.84
CA GLU A 3 -24.05 -2.35 16.88
C GLU A 3 -23.62 -1.89 15.47
N MET A 4 -23.06 -2.81 14.70
CA MET A 4 -22.82 -2.60 13.28
C MET A 4 -24.20 -2.57 12.60
N VAL A 5 -24.67 -1.39 12.29
CA VAL A 5 -25.82 -1.23 11.39
C VAL A 5 -25.38 -1.79 10.04
N ASP A 6 -26.08 -2.80 9.57
CA ASP A 6 -25.84 -3.41 8.24
C ASP A 6 -26.27 -2.38 7.17
N VAL A 7 -25.38 -1.44 6.91
CA VAL A 7 -25.53 -0.53 5.77
C VAL A 7 -25.14 -1.34 4.55
N ASP A 8 -26.09 -1.60 3.68
CA ASP A 8 -25.85 -2.20 2.37
C ASP A 8 -24.96 -1.26 1.56
N VAL A 9 -23.65 -1.45 1.72
CA VAL A 9 -22.62 -0.61 1.08
C VAL A 9 -22.46 -1.12 -0.33
N ASN A 10 -23.26 -0.60 -1.26
CA ASN A 10 -23.19 -0.93 -2.67
C ASN A 10 -21.78 -0.63 -3.22
N CYS A 11 -21.09 -1.68 -3.65
CA CYS A 11 -19.81 -1.59 -4.34
C CYS A 11 -20.06 -1.44 -5.85
N GLU A 12 -19.63 -0.32 -6.41
CA GLU A 12 -19.57 -0.11 -7.87
C GLU A 12 -18.18 -0.50 -8.38
N ARG A 13 -18.13 -1.30 -9.44
CA ARG A 13 -16.89 -1.60 -10.14
C ARG A 13 -16.78 -0.69 -11.36
N VAL A 14 -15.67 0.04 -11.44
CA VAL A 14 -15.38 0.98 -12.50
C VAL A 14 -14.07 0.58 -13.18
N THR A 15 -14.06 0.54 -14.50
CA THR A 15 -12.83 0.42 -15.30
C THR A 15 -12.39 1.82 -15.71
N LEU A 16 -11.17 2.20 -15.34
CA LEU A 16 -10.55 3.45 -15.74
C LEU A 16 -9.40 3.14 -16.70
N GLU A 17 -9.52 3.63 -17.93
CA GLU A 17 -8.43 3.56 -18.92
C GLU A 17 -7.38 4.59 -18.56
N MET A 18 -6.15 4.13 -18.31
CA MET A 18 -5.01 4.98 -18.01
C MET A 18 -4.45 5.65 -19.27
N SER A 19 -3.70 6.71 -19.10
CA SER A 19 -3.10 7.49 -20.19
C SER A 19 -2.22 6.70 -21.17
N ASP A 20 -1.80 5.48 -20.80
CA ASP A 20 -1.05 4.57 -21.66
C ASP A 20 -1.90 3.42 -22.22
N GLY A 21 -3.22 3.49 -22.09
CA GLY A 21 -4.19 2.50 -22.58
C GLY A 21 -4.32 1.25 -21.72
N TYR A 22 -3.79 1.25 -20.51
CA TYR A 22 -3.97 0.15 -19.55
C TYR A 22 -5.24 0.35 -18.72
N ASP A 23 -6.06 -0.70 -18.64
CA ASP A 23 -7.28 -0.66 -17.82
C ASP A 23 -7.00 -1.01 -16.36
N ILE A 24 -7.38 -0.11 -15.45
CA ILE A 24 -7.36 -0.32 -14.00
C ILE A 24 -8.79 -0.48 -13.49
N CYS A 25 -8.99 -1.51 -12.65
CA CYS A 25 -10.24 -1.74 -11.96
C CYS A 25 -10.26 -0.96 -10.65
N ILE A 26 -11.24 -0.08 -10.48
CA ILE A 26 -11.52 0.64 -9.23
C ILE A 26 -12.80 0.05 -8.63
N MET A 27 -12.73 -0.30 -7.35
CA MET A 27 -13.87 -0.65 -6.52
C MET A 27 -14.26 0.60 -5.74
N ALA A 28 -15.48 1.08 -5.95
CA ALA A 28 -16.01 2.30 -5.34
C ALA A 28 -17.18 1.95 -4.42
N TRP A 29 -17.04 2.24 -3.15
CA TRP A 29 -18.10 2.10 -2.17
C TRP A 29 -18.61 3.47 -1.80
N LYS A 30 -19.90 3.69 -2.10
CA LYS A 30 -20.56 4.96 -1.80
C LYS A 30 -20.89 5.03 -0.32
N GLY A 31 -20.26 5.96 0.38
CA GLY A 31 -20.76 6.45 1.67
C GLY A 31 -21.94 7.40 1.47
N ASN A 32 -22.46 7.96 2.56
CA ASN A 32 -23.46 9.02 2.48
C ASN A 32 -22.91 10.22 1.69
N THR A 33 -23.73 10.74 0.79
CA THR A 33 -23.39 11.75 -0.20
C THR A 33 -22.36 12.80 0.23
N GLY A 34 -21.19 12.71 -0.39
CA GLY A 34 -20.51 13.92 -0.89
C GLY A 34 -19.47 14.53 -0.03
N ALA A 35 -19.04 13.94 1.08
CA ALA A 35 -18.08 14.66 1.88
C ALA A 35 -16.65 14.13 1.66
N ASN A 36 -16.21 13.17 2.40
CA ASN A 36 -14.81 12.77 2.47
C ASN A 36 -14.54 11.52 1.62
N ALA A 37 -13.37 11.45 1.04
CA ALA A 37 -12.94 10.30 0.25
C ALA A 37 -11.71 9.63 0.89
N LEU A 38 -11.67 8.29 0.84
CA LEU A 38 -10.50 7.49 1.16
C LEU A 38 -10.09 6.69 -0.07
N VAL A 39 -8.87 6.90 -0.57
CA VAL A 39 -8.28 6.09 -1.64
C VAL A 39 -7.30 5.11 -1.03
N ILE A 40 -7.39 3.82 -1.43
CA ILE A 40 -6.54 2.74 -0.92
C ILE A 40 -5.65 2.21 -2.04
N SER A 41 -4.34 2.29 -1.82
CA SER A 41 -3.26 1.72 -2.63
C SER A 41 -2.72 0.48 -1.92
N HIS A 42 -3.12 -0.70 -2.38
CA HIS A 42 -2.83 -1.98 -1.74
C HIS A 42 -1.37 -2.44 -1.86
N GLY A 43 -0.98 -3.47 -1.13
CA GLY A 43 0.36 -4.04 -1.13
C GLY A 43 0.64 -4.99 -2.31
N MET A 44 1.84 -5.57 -2.30
CA MET A 44 2.22 -6.60 -3.27
C MET A 44 1.51 -7.92 -2.98
N LYS A 45 1.07 -8.62 -4.03
CA LYS A 45 0.40 -9.93 -3.91
C LYS A 45 -0.90 -9.87 -3.10
N GLU A 46 -1.64 -8.77 -3.30
CA GLU A 46 -2.98 -8.60 -2.78
C GLU A 46 -3.83 -7.79 -3.79
N TYR A 47 -5.04 -7.40 -3.42
CA TYR A 47 -5.98 -6.69 -4.29
C TYR A 47 -7.03 -5.93 -3.48
N ALA A 48 -7.78 -5.05 -4.15
CA ALA A 48 -8.70 -4.07 -3.55
C ALA A 48 -9.73 -4.69 -2.59
N LEU A 49 -10.33 -5.83 -2.93
CA LEU A 49 -11.41 -6.43 -2.13
C LEU A 49 -10.94 -7.01 -0.79
N ARG A 50 -9.63 -7.13 -0.54
CA ARG A 50 -9.13 -7.55 0.78
C ARG A 50 -9.33 -6.50 1.87
N TYR A 51 -9.74 -5.28 1.49
CA TYR A 51 -10.00 -4.17 2.41
C TYR A 51 -11.48 -4.00 2.77
N ASP A 52 -12.36 -4.96 2.45
CA ASP A 52 -13.82 -4.84 2.62
C ASP A 52 -14.24 -4.39 4.03
N GLU A 53 -13.66 -4.96 5.10
CA GLU A 53 -14.00 -4.58 6.48
C GLU A 53 -13.58 -3.13 6.80
N VAL A 54 -12.40 -2.69 6.32
CA VAL A 54 -11.93 -1.30 6.46
C VAL A 54 -12.84 -0.36 5.67
N VAL A 55 -13.19 -0.76 4.45
CA VAL A 55 -14.09 0.00 3.58
C VAL A 55 -15.43 0.22 4.25
N ARG A 56 -16.07 -0.84 4.78
CA ARG A 56 -17.36 -0.75 5.50
C ARG A 56 -17.26 0.16 6.71
N PHE A 57 -16.17 0.07 7.48
CA PHE A 57 -15.92 0.94 8.63
C PHE A 57 -15.98 2.43 8.25
N PHE A 58 -15.27 2.83 7.18
CA PHE A 58 -15.22 4.22 6.73
C PHE A 58 -16.50 4.65 6.02
N ALA A 59 -17.12 3.77 5.21
CA ALA A 59 -18.38 4.06 4.52
C ALA A 59 -19.51 4.33 5.50
N GLN A 60 -19.62 3.56 6.60
CA GLN A 60 -20.57 3.78 7.69
C GLN A 60 -20.39 5.14 8.39
N ARG A 61 -19.19 5.73 8.27
CA ARG A 61 -18.84 7.05 8.83
C ARG A 61 -18.90 8.18 7.80
N GLY A 62 -19.52 7.92 6.66
CA GLY A 62 -19.80 8.93 5.63
C GLY A 62 -18.71 9.12 4.58
N PHE A 63 -17.65 8.29 4.59
CA PHE A 63 -16.64 8.36 3.54
C PHE A 63 -17.08 7.64 2.27
N ALA A 64 -16.78 8.22 1.12
CA ALA A 64 -16.69 7.47 -0.13
C ALA A 64 -15.32 6.78 -0.19
N VAL A 65 -15.29 5.45 -0.31
CA VAL A 65 -14.05 4.70 -0.30
C VAL A 65 -13.78 4.13 -1.68
N PHE A 66 -12.55 4.27 -2.12
CA PHE A 66 -12.07 3.79 -3.41
C PHE A 66 -10.81 2.95 -3.21
N ALA A 67 -10.86 1.69 -3.65
CA ALA A 67 -9.68 0.85 -3.72
C ALA A 67 -9.51 0.40 -5.18
N TYR A 68 -8.28 0.32 -5.66
CA TYR A 68 -8.03 -0.09 -7.04
C TYR A 68 -6.98 -1.19 -7.08
N ASP A 69 -7.06 -2.05 -8.08
CA ASP A 69 -6.03 -3.07 -8.30
C ASP A 69 -4.85 -2.46 -9.07
N HIS A 70 -3.66 -2.53 -8.49
CA HIS A 70 -2.44 -2.16 -9.20
C HIS A 70 -2.24 -3.00 -10.48
N ARG A 71 -1.52 -2.47 -11.45
CA ARG A 71 -1.03 -3.27 -12.58
C ARG A 71 -0.39 -4.57 -12.08
N GLY A 72 -0.68 -5.65 -12.75
CA GLY A 72 -0.19 -6.96 -12.37
C GLY A 72 -0.83 -7.55 -11.12
N HIS A 73 -1.95 -7.02 -10.67
CA HIS A 73 -2.70 -7.52 -9.52
C HIS A 73 -4.19 -7.68 -9.84
N GLY A 74 -4.90 -8.43 -8.99
CA GLY A 74 -6.33 -8.63 -9.10
C GLY A 74 -6.75 -9.55 -10.26
N VAL A 75 -8.07 -9.63 -10.43
CA VAL A 75 -8.71 -10.56 -11.37
C VAL A 75 -8.38 -10.23 -12.82
N GLU A 76 -8.33 -8.92 -13.16
CA GLU A 76 -8.05 -8.48 -14.53
C GLU A 76 -6.64 -8.86 -14.97
N ALA A 77 -5.64 -8.63 -14.12
CA ALA A 77 -4.27 -9.03 -14.42
C ALA A 77 -4.12 -10.54 -14.51
N LYS A 78 -4.86 -11.31 -13.67
CA LYS A 78 -4.93 -12.76 -13.77
C LYS A 78 -5.49 -13.19 -15.13
N GLY A 79 -6.60 -12.60 -15.56
CA GLY A 79 -7.25 -12.89 -16.87
C GLY A 79 -6.34 -12.61 -18.06
N ARG A 80 -5.47 -11.59 -17.94
CA ARG A 80 -4.48 -11.23 -18.99
C ARG A 80 -3.16 -12.02 -18.87
N GLY A 81 -2.98 -12.87 -17.86
CA GLY A 81 -1.70 -13.58 -17.58
C GLY A 81 -0.57 -12.66 -17.11
N GLU A 82 -0.90 -11.52 -16.53
CA GLU A 82 0.04 -10.44 -16.15
C GLU A 82 0.30 -10.34 -14.65
N LEU A 83 -0.23 -11.26 -13.82
CA LEU A 83 0.02 -11.21 -12.37
C LEU A 83 1.52 -10.99 -12.07
N GLY A 84 1.81 -10.02 -11.21
CA GLY A 84 3.18 -9.68 -10.81
C GLY A 84 4.05 -9.06 -11.89
N PHE A 85 3.46 -8.42 -12.90
CA PHE A 85 4.18 -7.64 -13.91
C PHE A 85 3.61 -6.22 -13.99
N LEU A 86 4.44 -5.19 -13.79
CA LEU A 86 3.98 -3.80 -13.76
C LEU A 86 3.94 -3.16 -15.15
N ALA A 87 5.08 -3.08 -15.82
CA ALA A 87 5.18 -2.46 -17.15
C ALA A 87 6.44 -2.88 -17.91
N GLU A 88 6.47 -2.59 -19.20
CA GLU A 88 7.63 -2.85 -20.05
C GLU A 88 8.82 -1.93 -19.71
N LYS A 89 8.56 -0.71 -19.25
CA LYS A 89 9.57 0.27 -18.83
C LYS A 89 9.07 1.06 -17.64
N ASN A 90 9.99 1.36 -16.70
CA ASN A 90 9.75 2.25 -15.55
C ASN A 90 8.48 1.88 -14.74
N GLY A 91 8.27 0.57 -14.46
CA GLY A 91 7.03 0.07 -13.90
C GLY A 91 6.61 0.76 -12.61
N PHE A 92 7.55 1.05 -11.69
CA PHE A 92 7.21 1.79 -10.47
C PHE A 92 6.69 3.20 -10.76
N CYS A 93 7.37 3.96 -11.64
CA CYS A 93 6.91 5.29 -12.00
C CYS A 93 5.52 5.22 -12.64
N ARG A 94 5.25 4.20 -13.48
CA ARG A 94 3.95 4.05 -14.12
C ARG A 94 2.84 3.79 -13.08
N VAL A 95 3.11 2.97 -12.06
CA VAL A 95 2.14 2.74 -10.96
C VAL A 95 1.89 4.01 -10.14
N VAL A 96 2.89 4.87 -9.97
CA VAL A 96 2.71 6.19 -9.34
C VAL A 96 1.83 7.10 -10.21
N GLU A 97 2.01 7.08 -11.54
CA GLU A 97 1.14 7.83 -12.46
C GLU A 97 -0.30 7.25 -12.48
N ASP A 98 -0.45 5.92 -12.42
CA ASP A 98 -1.78 5.29 -12.29
C ASP A 98 -2.50 5.78 -11.03
N LEU A 99 -1.80 5.82 -9.90
CA LEU A 99 -2.36 6.37 -8.66
C LEU A 99 -2.77 7.84 -8.82
N CYS A 100 -1.97 8.64 -9.53
CA CYS A 100 -2.30 10.04 -9.81
C CYS A 100 -3.60 10.15 -10.62
N GLU A 101 -3.77 9.32 -11.64
CA GLU A 101 -4.98 9.28 -12.47
C GLU A 101 -6.20 8.81 -11.66
N VAL A 102 -6.03 7.80 -10.78
CA VAL A 102 -7.07 7.34 -9.84
C VAL A 102 -7.47 8.46 -8.86
N VAL A 103 -6.51 9.15 -8.24
CA VAL A 103 -6.79 10.26 -7.32
C VAL A 103 -7.57 11.37 -8.03
N ARG A 104 -7.19 11.75 -9.24
CA ARG A 104 -7.90 12.75 -10.03
C ARG A 104 -9.32 12.33 -10.41
N TYR A 105 -9.51 11.06 -10.74
CA TYR A 105 -10.84 10.48 -10.95
C TYR A 105 -11.70 10.62 -9.69
N VAL A 106 -11.14 10.29 -8.50
CA VAL A 106 -11.85 10.40 -7.21
C VAL A 106 -12.16 11.85 -6.87
N LYS A 107 -11.24 12.78 -7.10
CA LYS A 107 -11.49 14.23 -6.91
C LYS A 107 -12.64 14.73 -7.79
N GLY A 108 -12.76 14.23 -9.01
CA GLY A 108 -13.91 14.54 -9.87
C GLY A 108 -15.25 14.02 -9.33
N ARG A 109 -15.21 12.93 -8.55
CA ARG A 109 -16.40 12.34 -7.89
C ARG A 109 -16.72 12.97 -6.54
N CYS A 110 -15.71 13.43 -5.80
CA CYS A 110 -15.80 13.98 -4.45
C CYS A 110 -15.12 15.36 -4.37
N PRO A 111 -15.64 16.40 -5.06
CA PRO A 111 -14.90 17.65 -5.25
C PRO A 111 -14.83 18.54 -4.00
N SER A 112 -15.67 18.29 -3.00
CA SER A 112 -15.84 19.19 -1.83
C SER A 112 -15.37 18.59 -0.51
N GLY A 113 -14.92 17.33 -0.51
CA GLY A 113 -14.54 16.63 0.72
C GLY A 113 -13.04 16.50 0.89
N THR A 114 -12.64 16.17 2.11
CA THR A 114 -11.28 15.77 2.42
C THR A 114 -10.91 14.48 1.69
N LEU A 115 -9.79 14.48 0.98
CA LEU A 115 -9.26 13.32 0.31
C LEU A 115 -8.07 12.75 1.10
N ALA A 116 -8.30 11.61 1.74
CA ALA A 116 -7.25 10.83 2.41
C ALA A 116 -6.72 9.75 1.46
N LEU A 117 -5.40 9.59 1.41
CA LEU A 117 -4.72 8.56 0.62
C LEU A 117 -3.99 7.58 1.53
N LEU A 118 -4.42 6.32 1.49
CA LEU A 118 -3.82 5.21 2.24
C LEU A 118 -2.97 4.34 1.31
N GLY A 119 -1.70 4.12 1.69
CA GLY A 119 -0.84 3.11 1.08
C GLY A 119 -0.43 2.03 2.07
N HIS A 120 -0.57 0.77 1.68
CA HIS A 120 -0.08 -0.36 2.47
C HIS A 120 1.09 -1.06 1.77
N SER A 121 2.17 -1.38 2.53
CA SER A 121 3.30 -2.17 2.03
C SER A 121 3.87 -1.62 0.72
N PHE A 122 3.87 -2.38 -0.40
CA PHE A 122 4.25 -1.88 -1.73
C PHE A 122 3.47 -0.61 -2.09
N GLY A 123 2.16 -0.58 -1.84
CA GLY A 123 1.33 0.62 -2.04
C GLY A 123 1.79 1.81 -1.21
N SER A 124 2.40 1.59 -0.04
CA SER A 124 2.96 2.68 0.75
C SER A 124 4.18 3.33 0.08
N PHE A 125 5.02 2.56 -0.62
CA PHE A 125 6.11 3.12 -1.43
C PHE A 125 5.57 3.85 -2.66
N VAL A 126 4.47 3.36 -3.26
CA VAL A 126 3.79 4.05 -4.37
C VAL A 126 3.25 5.40 -3.88
N VAL A 127 2.60 5.42 -2.70
CA VAL A 127 2.10 6.66 -2.09
C VAL A 127 3.25 7.60 -1.69
N GLN A 128 4.39 7.10 -1.18
CA GLN A 128 5.57 7.94 -0.98
C GLN A 128 5.99 8.62 -2.29
N GLY A 129 6.08 7.86 -3.39
CA GLY A 129 6.41 8.43 -4.71
C GLY A 129 5.35 9.40 -5.24
N TYR A 130 4.10 9.21 -4.88
CA TYR A 130 3.00 10.09 -5.20
C TYR A 130 3.11 11.43 -4.46
N ILE A 131 3.28 11.41 -3.13
CA ILE A 131 3.35 12.66 -2.34
C ILE A 131 4.59 13.51 -2.64
N GLU A 132 5.67 12.88 -3.10
CA GLU A 132 6.87 13.59 -3.58
C GLU A 132 6.64 14.37 -4.89
N ARG A 133 5.60 14.04 -5.66
CA ARG A 133 5.30 14.65 -6.97
C ARG A 133 3.98 15.40 -7.00
N TYR A 134 2.97 14.86 -6.34
CA TYR A 134 1.57 15.28 -6.42
C TYR A 134 0.94 15.51 -5.04
N GLY A 135 1.74 15.63 -3.99
CA GLY A 135 1.27 15.69 -2.60
C GLY A 135 0.27 16.82 -2.32
N SER A 136 0.26 17.89 -3.11
CA SER A 136 -0.73 18.98 -3.03
C SER A 136 -2.12 18.60 -3.57
N GLU A 137 -2.27 17.42 -4.17
CA GLU A 137 -3.56 16.94 -4.68
C GLU A 137 -4.37 16.16 -3.63
N ILE A 138 -3.83 15.91 -2.43
CA ILE A 138 -4.52 15.22 -1.32
C ILE A 138 -4.41 16.04 -0.04
N ASP A 139 -5.29 15.74 0.92
CA ASP A 139 -5.35 16.47 2.18
C ASP A 139 -4.70 15.72 3.33
N VAL A 140 -4.66 14.37 3.27
CA VAL A 140 -4.07 13.51 4.32
C VAL A 140 -3.40 12.29 3.69
N CYS A 141 -2.20 11.95 4.17
CA CYS A 141 -1.45 10.76 3.78
C CYS A 141 -1.37 9.76 4.93
N LEU A 142 -1.69 8.49 4.66
CA LEU A 142 -1.69 7.39 5.61
C LEU A 142 -0.77 6.28 5.06
N LEU A 143 0.26 5.90 5.80
CA LEU A 143 1.25 4.89 5.37
C LEU A 143 1.28 3.72 6.36
N SER A 144 0.76 2.58 5.92
CA SER A 144 0.70 1.31 6.67
C SER A 144 1.81 0.36 6.24
N GLY A 145 2.50 -0.25 7.18
CA GLY A 145 3.50 -1.29 6.89
C GLY A 145 4.63 -0.79 5.98
N SER A 146 5.04 0.46 6.15
CA SER A 146 6.06 1.12 5.34
C SER A 146 7.47 0.97 5.93
N ALA A 147 8.49 1.45 5.21
CA ALA A 147 9.87 1.42 5.66
C ALA A 147 10.65 2.68 5.24
N GLY A 148 11.61 3.06 6.06
CA GLY A 148 12.55 4.12 5.78
C GLY A 148 13.76 3.69 4.94
N PRO A 149 14.74 4.57 4.75
CA PRO A 149 15.87 4.36 3.86
C PRO A 149 16.77 3.20 4.27
N ARG A 150 17.02 2.27 3.34
CA ARG A 150 17.99 1.17 3.48
C ARG A 150 18.86 1.06 2.23
N PRO A 151 19.68 2.09 1.92
CA PRO A 151 20.29 2.25 0.60
C PRO A 151 21.20 1.10 0.19
N LEU A 152 21.96 0.50 1.12
CA LEU A 152 22.85 -0.62 0.81
C LEU A 152 22.06 -1.89 0.45
N LEU A 153 21.06 -2.23 1.27
CA LEU A 153 20.21 -3.41 1.04
C LEU A 153 19.41 -3.27 -0.26
N VAL A 154 18.73 -2.15 -0.43
CA VAL A 154 17.91 -1.87 -1.62
C VAL A 154 18.78 -1.79 -2.87
N GLY A 155 19.98 -1.18 -2.77
CA GLY A 155 20.95 -1.12 -3.87
C GLY A 155 21.45 -2.48 -4.31
N ALA A 156 21.81 -3.35 -3.37
CA ALA A 156 22.24 -4.72 -3.65
C ALA A 156 21.10 -5.55 -4.27
N SER A 157 19.90 -5.46 -3.71
CA SER A 157 18.70 -6.15 -4.23
C SER A 157 18.33 -5.69 -5.64
N LYS A 158 18.43 -4.37 -5.91
CA LYS A 158 18.22 -3.82 -7.26
C LYS A 158 19.27 -4.33 -8.25
N CYS A 159 20.52 -4.40 -7.87
CA CYS A 159 21.60 -4.93 -8.71
C CYS A 159 21.35 -6.41 -9.06
N LEU A 160 21.00 -7.23 -8.08
CA LEU A 160 20.65 -8.64 -8.28
C LEU A 160 19.45 -8.77 -9.23
N ALA A 161 18.36 -8.04 -9.00
CA ALA A 161 17.19 -8.06 -9.84
C ALA A 161 17.49 -7.58 -11.27
N TRP A 162 18.37 -6.58 -11.44
CA TRP A 162 18.84 -6.12 -12.74
C TRP A 162 19.62 -7.20 -13.49
N MET A 163 20.53 -7.92 -12.83
CA MET A 163 21.27 -9.03 -13.44
C MET A 163 20.33 -10.16 -13.88
N LEU A 164 19.44 -10.59 -13.00
CA LEU A 164 18.48 -11.66 -13.29
C LEU A 164 17.52 -11.26 -14.43
N ARG A 165 17.08 -10.02 -14.47
CA ARG A 165 16.25 -9.49 -15.57
C ARG A 165 16.97 -9.54 -16.92
N ARG A 166 18.30 -9.35 -16.94
CA ARG A 166 19.11 -9.42 -18.17
C ARG A 166 19.33 -10.85 -18.64
N VAL A 167 19.49 -11.80 -17.72
CA VAL A 167 19.77 -13.20 -18.03
C VAL A 167 18.49 -13.99 -18.29
N CYS A 168 17.50 -13.87 -17.41
CA CYS A 168 16.27 -14.69 -17.45
C CYS A 168 15.10 -13.99 -18.15
N GLY A 169 15.21 -12.68 -18.39
CA GLY A 169 14.10 -11.85 -18.88
C GLY A 169 13.22 -11.28 -17.78
N LYS A 170 12.60 -10.14 -18.05
CA LYS A 170 11.82 -9.39 -17.05
C LYS A 170 10.50 -10.06 -16.63
N ARG A 171 9.92 -10.89 -17.49
CA ARG A 171 8.67 -11.63 -17.21
C ARG A 171 8.90 -12.97 -16.51
N SER A 172 10.17 -13.37 -16.31
CA SER A 172 10.52 -14.59 -15.57
C SER A 172 10.07 -14.51 -14.12
N ARG A 173 9.62 -15.64 -13.58
CA ARG A 173 9.16 -15.80 -12.20
C ARG A 173 10.13 -16.72 -11.48
N LEU A 174 10.92 -16.18 -10.57
CA LEU A 174 11.94 -16.92 -9.85
C LEU A 174 11.58 -16.98 -8.36
N ALA A 175 11.19 -18.15 -7.89
CA ALA A 175 10.89 -18.38 -6.46
C ALA A 175 12.05 -17.99 -5.54
N PHE A 176 13.29 -18.06 -6.05
CA PHE A 176 14.47 -17.58 -5.34
C PHE A 176 14.39 -16.08 -4.99
N MET A 177 13.85 -15.23 -5.87
CA MET A 177 13.69 -13.79 -5.59
C MET A 177 12.70 -13.57 -4.44
N GLU A 178 11.59 -14.29 -4.45
CA GLU A 178 10.62 -14.26 -3.36
C GLU A 178 11.24 -14.71 -2.03
N TRP A 179 11.98 -15.82 -2.06
CA TRP A 179 12.70 -16.31 -0.89
C TRP A 179 13.76 -15.33 -0.40
N ALA A 180 14.52 -14.71 -1.28
CA ALA A 180 15.56 -13.74 -0.93
C ALA A 180 14.97 -12.49 -0.25
N VAL A 181 13.77 -12.07 -0.63
CA VAL A 181 13.09 -10.91 -0.04
C VAL A 181 12.37 -11.28 1.27
N PHE A 182 11.62 -12.37 1.29
CA PHE A 182 10.69 -12.68 2.39
C PHE A 182 11.11 -13.87 3.27
N GLY A 183 12.11 -14.64 2.87
CA GLY A 183 12.47 -15.91 3.53
C GLY A 183 12.80 -15.81 5.02
N ASN A 184 13.25 -14.65 5.47
CA ASN A 184 13.61 -14.38 6.87
C ASN A 184 12.52 -13.64 7.68
N TYR A 185 11.34 -13.37 7.10
CA TYR A 185 10.35 -12.53 7.75
C TYR A 185 9.67 -13.20 8.95
N ASN A 186 9.60 -14.53 8.97
CA ASN A 186 9.07 -15.30 10.11
C ASN A 186 10.07 -15.49 11.26
N ARG A 187 11.31 -14.98 11.18
CA ARG A 187 12.40 -15.32 12.14
C ARG A 187 12.10 -15.04 13.62
N ARG A 188 11.16 -14.13 13.92
CA ARG A 188 10.74 -13.79 15.29
C ARG A 188 9.44 -14.49 15.70
N ILE A 189 8.79 -15.21 14.80
CA ILE A 189 7.54 -15.89 15.08
C ILE A 189 7.88 -17.29 15.58
N GLU A 190 7.45 -17.58 16.79
CA GLU A 190 7.56 -18.91 17.36
C GLU A 190 6.56 -19.84 16.64
N SER A 191 7.08 -20.95 16.08
CA SER A 191 6.27 -21.98 15.38
C SER A 191 5.33 -21.41 14.30
N PRO A 192 5.85 -20.72 13.26
CA PRO A 192 5.01 -20.16 12.21
C PRO A 192 4.29 -21.28 11.44
N LYS A 193 2.96 -21.18 11.30
CA LYS A 193 2.13 -22.16 10.59
C LYS A 193 2.17 -22.01 9.07
N SER A 194 2.61 -20.86 8.58
CA SER A 194 2.74 -20.54 7.16
C SER A 194 4.02 -19.77 6.90
N LYS A 195 4.53 -19.85 5.65
CA LYS A 195 5.58 -18.94 5.16
C LYS A 195 5.15 -17.47 5.22
N ASN A 196 3.85 -17.20 5.23
CA ASN A 196 3.23 -15.88 5.26
C ASN A 196 2.74 -15.47 6.67
N SER A 197 3.09 -16.21 7.74
CA SER A 197 2.66 -15.86 9.11
C SER A 197 3.08 -14.44 9.54
N TRP A 198 4.13 -13.90 8.97
CA TRP A 198 4.58 -12.53 9.21
C TRP A 198 3.58 -11.43 8.77
N LEU A 199 2.59 -11.78 7.94
CA LEU A 199 1.57 -10.83 7.47
C LEU A 199 0.63 -10.39 8.58
N CYS A 200 0.08 -11.35 9.35
CA CYS A 200 -0.95 -11.09 10.33
C CYS A 200 -0.83 -12.04 11.53
N SER A 201 -1.19 -11.60 12.73
CA SER A 201 -1.27 -12.44 13.92
C SER A 201 -2.52 -13.32 13.95
N ASP A 202 -3.53 -12.98 13.15
CA ASP A 202 -4.72 -13.79 12.93
C ASP A 202 -4.43 -14.87 11.89
N GLU A 203 -4.40 -16.12 12.35
CA GLU A 203 -4.09 -17.28 11.50
C GLU A 203 -5.14 -17.55 10.43
N ASP A 204 -6.40 -17.20 10.67
CA ASP A 204 -7.47 -17.36 9.68
C ASP A 204 -7.31 -16.36 8.53
N VAL A 205 -6.82 -15.16 8.82
CA VAL A 205 -6.44 -14.17 7.78
C VAL A 205 -5.31 -14.72 6.91
N VAL A 206 -4.27 -15.28 7.55
CA VAL A 206 -3.14 -15.88 6.84
C VAL A 206 -3.58 -17.09 6.01
N ALA A 207 -4.46 -17.96 6.55
CA ALA A 207 -4.97 -19.11 5.83
C ALA A 207 -5.79 -18.70 4.59
N ARG A 208 -6.63 -17.68 4.69
CA ARG A 208 -7.33 -17.12 3.52
C ARG A 208 -6.36 -16.59 2.47
N TYR A 209 -5.32 -15.85 2.90
CA TYR A 209 -4.27 -15.38 1.99
C TYR A 209 -3.56 -16.54 1.28
N ASP A 210 -3.21 -17.60 2.01
CA ASP A 210 -2.49 -18.76 1.47
C ASP A 210 -3.33 -19.60 0.48
N SER A 211 -4.65 -19.55 0.59
CA SER A 211 -5.58 -20.22 -0.31
C SER A 211 -5.99 -19.41 -1.53
N ASP A 212 -5.65 -18.11 -1.56
CA ASP A 212 -6.07 -17.21 -2.63
C ASP A 212 -5.02 -17.13 -3.75
N GLU A 213 -5.41 -17.53 -4.95
CA GLU A 213 -4.53 -17.49 -6.14
C GLU A 213 -4.11 -16.06 -6.53
N LEU A 214 -4.90 -15.04 -6.15
CA LEU A 214 -4.57 -13.63 -6.37
C LEU A 214 -3.52 -13.11 -5.37
N CYS A 215 -3.22 -13.90 -4.33
CA CYS A 215 -2.24 -13.57 -3.29
C CYS A 215 -0.99 -14.47 -3.33
N THR A 216 -1.05 -15.65 -3.96
CA THR A 216 0.02 -16.66 -3.90
C THR A 216 0.89 -16.77 -5.14
N PHE A 217 0.68 -15.94 -6.15
CA PHE A 217 1.52 -15.91 -7.35
C PHE A 217 2.96 -15.46 -7.03
N VAL A 218 3.92 -15.92 -7.84
CA VAL A 218 5.31 -15.44 -7.78
C VAL A 218 5.44 -14.20 -8.65
N PRO A 219 5.82 -13.02 -8.10
CA PRO A 219 6.06 -11.82 -8.90
C PRO A 219 7.20 -12.01 -9.89
N THR A 220 7.14 -11.28 -10.98
CA THR A 220 8.20 -11.33 -12.01
C THR A 220 9.51 -10.69 -11.51
N VAL A 221 10.62 -11.07 -12.11
CA VAL A 221 11.91 -10.41 -11.87
C VAL A 221 11.83 -8.92 -12.21
N GLY A 222 11.03 -8.56 -13.22
CA GLY A 222 10.74 -7.17 -13.58
C GLY A 222 10.06 -6.41 -12.46
N PHE A 223 9.07 -7.01 -11.79
CA PHE A 223 8.39 -6.42 -10.64
C PHE A 223 9.40 -6.08 -9.51
N PHE A 224 10.22 -7.05 -9.11
CA PHE A 224 11.21 -6.83 -8.05
C PHE A 224 12.20 -5.72 -8.42
N TYR A 225 12.66 -5.71 -9.67
CA TYR A 225 13.55 -4.65 -10.15
C TYR A 225 12.88 -3.27 -10.07
N ASP A 226 11.65 -3.15 -10.56
CA ASP A 226 10.90 -1.89 -10.57
C ASP A 226 10.57 -1.42 -9.15
N MET A 227 10.20 -2.34 -8.24
CA MET A 227 10.00 -2.06 -6.82
C MET A 227 11.27 -1.50 -6.17
N PHE A 228 12.44 -2.13 -6.38
CA PHE A 228 13.69 -1.63 -5.81
C PHE A 228 14.15 -0.32 -6.46
N CYS A 229 13.82 -0.07 -7.73
CA CYS A 229 14.02 1.24 -8.35
C CYS A 229 13.16 2.31 -7.65
N GLY A 230 11.90 1.99 -7.40
CA GLY A 230 10.98 2.85 -6.67
C GLY A 230 11.46 3.16 -5.25
N MET A 231 11.80 2.12 -4.48
CA MET A 231 12.35 2.31 -3.13
C MET A 231 13.63 3.18 -3.15
N THR A 232 14.53 2.96 -4.12
CA THR A 232 15.72 3.83 -4.29
C THR A 232 15.35 5.28 -4.56
N MET A 233 14.25 5.52 -5.27
CA MET A 233 13.78 6.86 -5.62
C MET A 233 13.16 7.56 -4.43
N VAL A 234 12.18 6.93 -3.75
CA VAL A 234 11.45 7.55 -2.64
C VAL A 234 12.28 7.68 -1.36
N GLN A 235 13.40 6.97 -1.26
CA GLN A 235 14.32 7.08 -0.13
C GLN A 235 15.37 8.19 -0.29
N LYS A 236 15.32 8.98 -1.37
CA LYS A 236 16.23 10.11 -1.56
C LYS A 236 15.75 11.32 -0.79
N LYS A 237 16.61 11.89 0.06
CA LYS A 237 16.29 13.10 0.85
C LYS A 237 15.87 14.29 -0.04
N GLU A 238 16.45 14.38 -1.24
CA GLU A 238 16.09 15.44 -2.21
C GLU A 238 14.63 15.32 -2.66
N ASN A 239 14.13 14.10 -2.88
CA ASN A 239 12.75 13.86 -3.29
C ASN A 239 11.77 14.12 -2.14
N MET A 240 12.10 13.68 -0.92
CA MET A 240 11.29 13.93 0.28
C MET A 240 11.07 15.43 0.54
N LYS A 241 12.04 16.29 0.16
CA LYS A 241 11.90 17.76 0.27
C LYS A 241 10.80 18.34 -0.62
N ASN A 242 10.35 17.62 -1.64
CA ASN A 242 9.26 18.07 -2.52
C ASN A 242 7.87 17.84 -1.90
N ILE A 243 7.77 17.01 -0.85
CA ILE A 243 6.52 16.79 -0.13
C ILE A 243 6.04 18.12 0.47
N PRO A 244 4.76 18.53 0.28
CA PRO A 244 4.21 19.72 0.90
C PRO A 244 4.40 19.69 2.42
N LYS A 245 4.88 20.78 3.02
CA LYS A 245 5.28 20.79 4.43
C LYS A 245 4.09 20.70 5.36
N GLU A 246 2.98 21.23 4.94
CA GLU A 246 1.68 21.21 5.61
C GLU A 246 0.93 19.89 5.47
N LEU A 247 1.31 19.00 4.53
CA LEU A 247 0.61 17.71 4.33
C LEU A 247 0.72 16.84 5.59
N PRO A 248 -0.40 16.50 6.24
CA PRO A 248 -0.40 15.60 7.37
C PRO A 248 -0.07 14.17 6.92
N VAL A 249 0.87 13.52 7.61
CA VAL A 249 1.30 12.15 7.33
C VAL A 249 1.20 11.29 8.59
N PHE A 250 0.44 10.21 8.51
CA PHE A 250 0.34 9.21 9.58
C PHE A 250 1.03 7.92 9.17
N LEU A 251 2.08 7.56 9.92
CA LEU A 251 2.85 6.34 9.76
C LEU A 251 2.40 5.33 10.80
N PHE A 252 2.05 4.11 10.39
CA PHE A 252 1.69 3.08 11.35
C PHE A 252 2.07 1.68 10.90
N SER A 253 2.38 0.81 11.85
CA SER A 253 2.67 -0.61 11.65
C SER A 253 2.60 -1.37 12.96
N GLY A 254 2.75 -2.69 12.90
CA GLY A 254 2.91 -3.51 14.09
C GLY A 254 4.35 -3.52 14.64
N THR A 255 4.51 -3.76 15.94
CA THR A 255 5.84 -3.92 16.55
C THR A 255 6.55 -5.19 16.05
N GLU A 256 5.80 -6.16 15.52
CA GLU A 256 6.31 -7.41 14.97
C GLU A 256 6.39 -7.42 13.44
N ASP A 257 6.24 -6.25 12.78
CA ASP A 257 6.37 -6.12 11.34
C ASP A 257 7.83 -6.16 10.87
N PRO A 258 8.27 -7.21 10.13
CA PRO A 258 9.63 -7.32 9.64
C PRO A 258 9.95 -6.30 8.52
N VAL A 259 8.97 -5.82 7.75
CA VAL A 259 9.14 -4.83 6.68
C VAL A 259 9.56 -3.49 7.29
N GLY A 260 8.85 -3.03 8.31
CA GLY A 260 9.18 -1.85 9.10
C GLY A 260 10.39 -2.03 10.01
N GLY A 261 11.09 -3.19 9.92
CA GLY A 261 12.23 -3.51 10.76
C GLY A 261 11.87 -3.59 12.24
N TYR A 262 10.67 -4.10 12.53
CA TYR A 262 10.15 -4.17 13.90
C TYR A 262 10.05 -2.77 14.52
N GLY A 263 9.58 -1.81 13.76
CA GLY A 263 9.40 -0.42 14.12
C GLY A 263 10.63 0.48 13.92
N THR A 264 11.85 -0.06 13.79
CA THR A 264 13.06 0.77 13.65
C THR A 264 13.10 1.52 12.32
N SER A 265 12.84 0.84 11.21
CA SER A 265 12.86 1.46 9.88
C SER A 265 11.70 2.44 9.68
N LEU A 266 10.56 2.20 10.32
CA LEU A 266 9.45 3.15 10.27
C LEU A 266 9.77 4.42 11.08
N ARG A 267 10.49 4.32 12.19
CA ARG A 267 11.01 5.50 12.94
C ARG A 267 12.01 6.28 12.11
N GLU A 268 12.90 5.59 11.39
CA GLU A 268 13.83 6.24 10.44
C GLU A 268 13.08 7.03 9.37
N LEU A 269 11.95 6.50 8.84
CA LEU A 269 11.11 7.23 7.88
C LEU A 269 10.48 8.47 8.51
N TYR A 270 9.97 8.34 9.73
CA TYR A 270 9.44 9.47 10.51
C TYR A 270 10.50 10.58 10.67
N ASP A 271 11.71 10.22 11.08
CA ASP A 271 12.81 11.17 11.27
C ASP A 271 13.18 11.85 9.94
N CYS A 272 13.25 11.09 8.85
CA CYS A 272 13.52 11.63 7.50
C CYS A 272 12.46 12.66 7.07
N TYR A 273 11.18 12.39 7.34
CA TYR A 273 10.10 13.33 7.00
C TYR A 273 10.16 14.58 7.86
N ARG A 274 10.46 14.45 9.17
CA ARG A 274 10.68 15.59 10.06
C ARG A 274 11.90 16.43 9.62
N GLU A 275 13.01 15.78 9.26
CA GLU A 275 14.18 16.46 8.70
C GLU A 275 13.89 17.13 7.35
N ALA A 276 13.01 16.58 6.53
CA ALA A 276 12.56 17.20 5.28
C ALA A 276 11.67 18.44 5.51
N GLY A 277 11.25 18.68 6.75
CA GLY A 277 10.46 19.85 7.15
C GLY A 277 8.95 19.62 7.11
N ILE A 278 8.47 18.36 7.04
CA ILE A 278 7.03 18.07 7.10
C ILE A 278 6.56 18.32 8.53
N GLU A 279 5.58 19.21 8.71
CA GLU A 279 5.19 19.75 10.01
C GLU A 279 4.35 18.75 10.82
N ASN A 280 3.45 18.06 10.16
CA ASN A 280 2.44 17.19 10.76
C ASN A 280 2.72 15.72 10.45
N VAL A 281 3.75 15.12 11.06
CA VAL A 281 4.02 13.69 10.96
C VAL A 281 3.72 13.03 12.30
N GLU A 282 2.88 12.00 12.29
CA GLU A 282 2.61 11.14 13.44
C GLU A 282 3.05 9.71 13.15
N LEU A 283 3.51 9.01 14.20
CA LEU A 283 3.93 7.62 14.14
C LEU A 283 3.26 6.83 15.26
N LYS A 284 2.59 5.74 14.90
CA LYS A 284 2.03 4.78 15.86
C LYS A 284 2.48 3.36 15.55
N LEU A 285 2.99 2.68 16.57
CA LEU A 285 3.27 1.25 16.51
C LEU A 285 2.28 0.51 17.40
N TYR A 286 1.63 -0.51 16.84
CA TYR A 286 0.67 -1.34 17.56
C TYR A 286 1.38 -2.58 18.11
N ASP A 287 1.28 -2.75 19.40
CA ASP A 287 1.99 -3.83 20.11
C ASP A 287 1.48 -5.22 19.69
N GLY A 288 2.42 -6.13 19.41
CA GLY A 288 2.13 -7.48 18.94
C GLY A 288 1.55 -7.57 17.52
N GLY A 289 1.19 -6.44 16.89
CA GLY A 289 0.73 -6.40 15.49
C GLY A 289 1.85 -6.75 14.51
N ARG A 290 1.50 -7.39 13.41
CA ARG A 290 2.41 -7.74 12.32
C ARG A 290 2.28 -6.75 11.15
N HIS A 291 2.46 -7.20 9.94
CA HIS A 291 2.55 -6.33 8.76
C HIS A 291 1.20 -5.73 8.32
N GLU A 292 0.17 -6.56 8.21
CA GLU A 292 -1.15 -6.16 7.69
C GLU A 292 -2.05 -5.59 8.80
N MET A 293 -1.74 -4.40 9.32
CA MET A 293 -2.47 -3.79 10.44
C MET A 293 -3.98 -3.64 10.19
N LEU A 294 -4.38 -3.51 8.94
CA LEU A 294 -5.78 -3.39 8.53
C LEU A 294 -6.51 -4.74 8.43
N ASN A 295 -5.79 -5.84 8.64
CA ASN A 295 -6.31 -7.21 8.74
C ASN A 295 -6.06 -7.82 10.13
N GLU A 296 -5.34 -7.10 11.01
CA GLU A 296 -5.05 -7.56 12.38
C GLU A 296 -6.30 -7.62 13.26
N LYS A 297 -6.20 -8.31 14.38
CA LYS A 297 -7.27 -8.39 15.40
C LYS A 297 -7.69 -7.01 15.91
N CYS A 298 -6.75 -6.07 15.97
CA CYS A 298 -6.98 -4.68 16.38
C CYS A 298 -7.30 -3.73 15.20
N LYS A 299 -7.67 -4.23 14.03
CA LYS A 299 -7.91 -3.43 12.81
C LYS A 299 -8.88 -2.26 13.03
N PHE A 300 -9.90 -2.45 13.86
CA PHE A 300 -10.87 -1.37 14.12
C PHE A 300 -10.28 -0.27 14.99
N ASP A 301 -9.37 -0.58 15.93
CA ASP A 301 -8.62 0.44 16.68
C ASP A 301 -7.72 1.24 15.74
N VAL A 302 -7.10 0.55 14.76
CA VAL A 302 -6.29 1.20 13.71
C VAL A 302 -7.17 2.13 12.87
N CYS A 303 -8.36 1.67 12.45
CA CYS A 303 -9.31 2.49 11.69
C CYS A 303 -9.81 3.71 12.47
N GLU A 304 -10.07 3.57 13.78
CA GLU A 304 -10.45 4.70 14.64
C GLU A 304 -9.32 5.72 14.78
N ASP A 305 -8.06 5.28 14.88
CA ASP A 305 -6.92 6.18 14.93
C ASP A 305 -6.73 6.91 13.58
N MET A 306 -6.89 6.21 12.46
CA MET A 306 -6.88 6.82 11.11
C MET A 306 -7.98 7.90 11.01
N LEU A 307 -9.20 7.56 11.46
CA LEU A 307 -10.34 8.49 11.42
C LEU A 307 -10.08 9.73 12.28
N LYS A 308 -9.56 9.55 13.50
CA LYS A 308 -9.19 10.67 14.39
C LYS A 308 -8.11 11.55 13.78
N PHE A 309 -7.11 10.92 13.14
CA PHE A 309 -6.05 11.66 12.47
C PHE A 309 -6.59 12.49 11.31
N ILE A 310 -7.47 11.92 10.47
CA ILE A 310 -8.12 12.65 9.38
C ILE A 310 -8.97 13.80 9.94
N ALA A 311 -9.85 13.53 10.92
CA ALA A 311 -10.77 14.53 11.49
C ALA A 311 -10.05 15.68 12.22
N GLY A 312 -8.89 15.42 12.81
CA GLY A 312 -8.11 16.46 13.50
C GLY A 312 -7.33 17.39 12.58
N ARG A 313 -7.44 17.21 11.25
CA ARG A 313 -6.69 17.96 10.23
C ARG A 313 -7.60 18.67 9.19
N VAL A 314 -8.91 18.58 9.36
CA VAL A 314 -9.95 19.18 8.51
C VAL A 314 -10.53 20.41 9.18
#